data_c6bf5f200acdc409101e72883f715489
#
_entry.id   c6bf5f200acdc409101e72883f715489
#
_cell.length_a   1.000
_cell.length_b   1.000
_cell.length_c   1.000
_cell.angle_alpha   90.00
_cell.angle_beta   90.00
_cell.angle_gamma   90.00
#
_symmetry.space_group_name_H-M   'P 1'
#
loop_
_entity.id
_entity.type
_entity.pdbx_description
1 polymer ?
#
loop_
_entity_poly.entity_id
_entity_poly.type
_entity_poly.pdbx_seq_one_letter_code
_entity_poly.pdbx_strand_id
1 'polypeptide(L)'
;MSNTPRPFERSGMLEALRATAAPGGEPLDVLVIGGGITGVGVALDAASRGLRTGLVERDDFASGTSSKSSKMIHGGLRYLQNGDVRLVYEALRERRRLMRNAPHLVSLLPFMIPILTRDGVVSKKVAKALGSAMWMYDLTGGWRIGKLHKRLSADEAAAHFPTTHLDKLSAGYLYYDAGADDARLTLTIARTAARLGAAVANRCSVVEITRDADGHADGVVAEADGERFAVRARCVVNAAGVWADEVRALDEGTDPDSIRPAKGVHITIPWDKVRNDIAVIIPVRSDKRSLFLVPWGERPDGTFRHVYVGTTDTDDDGPLDDPQCTAADIDYVLTALDEALTETVTRDDITGVWAGLRPLVKAASTDDRSAKTADLSRQHQVTVSDSGVVRVNGGKLTTYREMAEDTVDVVVERLGAPRRARRSRTRHLELVGATRRRERSGTVDAHLVGRYGTDADELRALTAFDPSLAAPLVEGQPYLRAEAVHAARHEMVNTLDDVLVRRTRAHLFDRRASLAAAPATAELLAAELGWDADETARQLHAYEQLCLAEESAARPTAGADDARLANATD
;
A
#
# COMPACT_ATOMS: atom_id res chain seq x y z
N MET A 1 12.95 -13.25 28.75
CA MET A 1 11.50 -13.15 29.00
C MET A 1 10.78 -13.56 27.73
N SER A 2 9.79 -14.44 27.80
CA SER A 2 8.99 -14.82 26.63
C SER A 2 8.07 -13.66 26.25
N ASN A 3 8.11 -13.21 24.99
CA ASN A 3 7.11 -12.31 24.46
C ASN A 3 5.74 -13.01 24.54
N THR A 4 4.88 -12.56 25.45
CA THR A 4 3.51 -13.07 25.54
C THR A 4 2.70 -12.48 24.38
N PRO A 5 1.97 -13.31 23.58
CA PRO A 5 1.06 -12.80 22.57
C PRO A 5 0.08 -11.79 23.17
N ARG A 6 -0.13 -10.68 22.46
CA ARG A 6 -1.07 -9.65 22.89
C ARG A 6 -2.31 -9.67 21.98
N PRO A 7 -3.51 -9.52 22.53
CA PRO A 7 -4.68 -9.17 21.74
C PRO A 7 -4.40 -7.91 20.92
N PHE A 8 -4.95 -7.81 19.72
CA PHE A 8 -4.79 -6.63 18.88
C PHE A 8 -5.88 -5.60 19.23
N GLU A 9 -5.82 -5.09 20.46
CA GLU A 9 -6.75 -4.13 21.06
C GLU A 9 -5.98 -2.87 21.47
N ARG A 10 -6.43 -1.71 21.00
CA ARG A 10 -5.74 -0.44 21.15
C ARG A 10 -5.47 -0.07 22.61
N SER A 11 -6.46 -0.23 23.51
CA SER A 11 -6.35 0.10 24.93
C SER A 11 -5.23 -0.67 25.61
N GLY A 12 -5.18 -1.99 25.43
CA GLY A 12 -4.13 -2.84 26.01
C GLY A 12 -2.74 -2.56 25.41
N MET A 13 -2.68 -2.13 24.13
CA MET A 13 -1.41 -1.73 23.52
C MET A 13 -0.90 -0.40 24.08
N LEU A 14 -1.77 0.60 24.27
CA LEU A 14 -1.42 1.89 24.89
C LEU A 14 -0.98 1.70 26.34
N GLU A 15 -1.68 0.85 27.10
CA GLU A 15 -1.29 0.50 28.46
C GLU A 15 0.13 -0.11 28.51
N ALA A 16 0.43 -1.04 27.60
CA ALA A 16 1.75 -1.65 27.51
C ALA A 16 2.86 -0.66 27.14
N LEU A 17 2.58 0.36 26.32
CA LEU A 17 3.51 1.44 26.01
C LEU A 17 3.72 2.35 27.23
N ARG A 18 2.65 2.79 27.90
CA ARG A 18 2.71 3.61 29.12
C ARG A 18 3.48 2.92 30.25
N ALA A 19 3.31 1.62 30.39
CA ALA A 19 3.98 0.82 31.43
C ALA A 19 5.52 0.85 31.33
N THR A 20 6.09 1.21 30.20
CA THR A 20 7.56 1.31 30.02
C THR A 20 8.18 2.42 30.86
N ALA A 21 7.44 3.50 31.11
CA ALA A 21 7.87 4.65 31.88
C ALA A 21 7.35 4.64 33.34
N ALA A 22 6.51 3.67 33.71
CA ALA A 22 6.01 3.52 35.08
C ALA A 22 7.16 3.16 36.08
N PRO A 23 7.02 3.45 37.35
CA PRO A 23 8.00 3.03 38.36
C PRO A 23 8.27 1.53 38.31
N GLY A 24 9.53 1.14 38.11
CA GLY A 24 9.93 -0.26 37.90
C GLY A 24 9.64 -0.82 36.49
N GLY A 25 9.11 0.00 35.60
CA GLY A 25 8.90 -0.36 34.21
C GLY A 25 10.22 -0.58 33.46
N GLU A 26 10.24 -1.59 32.58
CA GLU A 26 11.42 -1.84 31.77
C GLU A 26 11.25 -1.17 30.41
N PRO A 27 12.27 -0.42 29.90
CA PRO A 27 12.19 0.20 28.58
C PRO A 27 12.06 -0.86 27.48
N LEU A 28 11.47 -0.50 26.35
CA LEU A 28 11.52 -1.30 25.13
C LEU A 28 12.97 -1.44 24.67
N ASP A 29 13.29 -2.51 23.97
CA ASP A 29 14.54 -2.59 23.22
C ASP A 29 14.49 -1.66 22.00
N VAL A 30 13.33 -1.62 21.32
CA VAL A 30 13.10 -0.76 20.15
C VAL A 30 11.68 -0.22 20.12
N LEU A 31 11.58 1.09 19.83
CA LEU A 31 10.32 1.77 19.51
C LEU A 31 10.37 2.23 18.05
N VAL A 32 9.36 1.88 17.27
CA VAL A 32 9.23 2.24 15.87
C VAL A 32 8.18 3.35 15.72
N ILE A 33 8.51 4.42 15.04
CA ILE A 33 7.62 5.54 14.69
C ILE A 33 7.16 5.36 13.25
N GLY A 34 5.85 5.15 13.05
CA GLY A 34 5.18 4.99 11.76
C GLY A 34 4.63 3.59 11.52
N GLY A 35 3.33 3.51 11.21
CA GLY A 35 2.54 2.29 10.96
C GLY A 35 2.39 1.93 9.49
N GLY A 36 3.24 2.48 8.60
CA GLY A 36 3.34 2.06 7.20
C GLY A 36 4.05 0.72 7.04
N ILE A 37 4.09 0.19 5.81
CA ILE A 37 4.66 -1.14 5.50
C ILE A 37 6.09 -1.33 6.02
N THR A 38 6.90 -0.26 6.01
CA THR A 38 8.27 -0.29 6.52
C THR A 38 8.29 -0.44 8.04
N GLY A 39 7.56 0.42 8.76
CA GLY A 39 7.56 0.40 10.22
C GLY A 39 6.96 -0.87 10.81
N VAL A 40 5.81 -1.35 10.28
CA VAL A 40 5.23 -2.64 10.72
C VAL A 40 6.15 -3.81 10.40
N GLY A 41 6.92 -3.72 9.29
CA GLY A 41 7.96 -4.67 8.93
C GLY A 41 9.09 -4.70 9.96
N VAL A 42 9.59 -3.53 10.36
CA VAL A 42 10.63 -3.37 11.40
C VAL A 42 10.13 -3.92 12.73
N ALA A 43 8.91 -3.58 13.15
CA ALA A 43 8.31 -4.10 14.38
C ALA A 43 8.17 -5.63 14.34
N LEU A 44 7.75 -6.20 13.20
CA LEU A 44 7.66 -7.65 13.02
C LEU A 44 9.03 -8.32 13.11
N ASP A 45 10.03 -7.78 12.41
CA ASP A 45 11.37 -8.38 12.40
C ASP A 45 11.99 -8.32 13.81
N ALA A 46 11.91 -7.16 14.49
CA ALA A 46 12.40 -6.98 15.86
C ALA A 46 11.72 -7.94 16.86
N ALA A 47 10.38 -8.00 16.86
CA ALA A 47 9.63 -8.91 17.73
C ALA A 47 9.95 -10.38 17.43
N SER A 48 10.10 -10.75 16.15
CA SER A 48 10.46 -12.12 15.74
C SER A 48 11.84 -12.55 16.27
N ARG A 49 12.76 -11.58 16.45
CA ARG A 49 14.09 -11.81 17.03
C ARG A 49 14.07 -11.85 18.56
N GLY A 50 12.91 -11.59 19.19
CA GLY A 50 12.72 -11.60 20.65
C GLY A 50 13.09 -10.29 21.33
N LEU A 51 13.15 -9.17 20.58
CA LEU A 51 13.31 -7.84 21.13
C LEU A 51 11.97 -7.34 21.70
N ARG A 52 12.00 -6.62 22.84
CA ARG A 52 10.85 -5.90 23.37
C ARG A 52 10.56 -4.73 22.45
N THR A 53 9.47 -4.84 21.70
CA THR A 53 9.18 -3.95 20.58
C THR A 53 7.92 -3.15 20.84
N GLY A 54 7.96 -1.83 20.57
CA GLY A 54 6.82 -0.95 20.45
C GLY A 54 6.72 -0.38 19.04
N LEU A 55 5.50 -0.02 18.62
CA LEU A 55 5.23 0.75 17.41
C LEU A 55 4.09 1.73 17.69
N VAL A 56 4.28 2.97 17.28
CA VAL A 56 3.25 4.02 17.33
C VAL A 56 3.01 4.59 15.93
N GLU A 57 1.73 4.78 15.62
CA GLU A 57 1.25 5.35 14.36
C GLU A 57 0.34 6.55 14.67
N ARG A 58 0.62 7.69 14.05
CA ARG A 58 -0.13 8.94 14.27
C ARG A 58 -1.60 8.81 13.90
N ASP A 59 -1.86 8.22 12.74
CA ASP A 59 -3.22 8.06 12.23
C ASP A 59 -3.69 6.60 12.33
N ASP A 60 -3.88 5.96 11.21
CA ASP A 60 -4.21 4.55 11.12
C ASP A 60 -3.11 3.78 10.39
N PHE A 61 -3.04 2.48 10.62
CA PHE A 61 -2.11 1.63 9.89
C PHE A 61 -2.31 1.76 8.39
N ALA A 62 -1.21 1.97 7.66
CA ALA A 62 -1.20 2.18 6.23
C ALA A 62 -1.87 3.48 5.75
N SER A 63 -2.19 4.46 6.59
CA SER A 63 -2.87 5.71 6.20
C SER A 63 -2.15 6.48 5.09
N GLY A 64 -0.81 6.45 5.06
CA GLY A 64 0.01 7.08 4.04
C GLY A 64 0.18 6.23 2.77
N THR A 65 1.38 6.20 2.22
CA THR A 65 1.77 5.53 0.96
C THR A 65 1.37 4.04 0.91
N SER A 66 1.32 3.38 2.07
CA SER A 66 1.13 1.93 2.19
C SER A 66 -0.29 1.44 1.92
N SER A 67 -1.26 2.34 1.69
CA SER A 67 -2.60 2.01 1.18
C SER A 67 -2.89 2.62 -0.19
N LYS A 68 -1.99 3.47 -0.67
CA LYS A 68 -2.15 4.27 -1.88
C LYS A 68 -1.19 3.83 -3.00
N SER A 69 -0.69 2.58 -2.95
CA SER A 69 0.19 1.98 -3.96
C SER A 69 -0.59 1.46 -5.17
N SER A 70 0.14 0.94 -6.16
CA SER A 70 -0.45 0.20 -7.30
C SER A 70 -0.88 -1.23 -6.94
N LYS A 71 -0.87 -1.63 -5.67
CA LYS A 71 -1.30 -2.95 -5.14
C LYS A 71 -0.57 -4.14 -5.77
N MET A 72 0.68 -3.93 -6.20
CA MET A 72 1.50 -4.91 -6.89
C MET A 72 2.73 -5.29 -6.06
N ILE A 73 3.03 -6.58 -6.07
CA ILE A 73 4.27 -7.16 -5.54
C ILE A 73 5.08 -7.64 -6.74
N HIS A 74 5.99 -6.77 -7.23
CA HIS A 74 6.60 -6.94 -8.54
C HIS A 74 8.13 -6.76 -8.53
N GLY A 75 8.81 -7.41 -9.50
CA GLY A 75 10.25 -7.29 -9.69
C GLY A 75 10.69 -5.95 -10.28
N GLY A 76 9.77 -5.26 -10.99
CA GLY A 76 10.07 -4.00 -11.63
C GLY A 76 10.87 -4.17 -12.93
N LEU A 77 10.23 -4.71 -13.96
CA LEU A 77 10.82 -4.93 -15.28
C LEU A 77 11.56 -3.69 -15.85
N ARG A 78 11.04 -2.48 -15.55
CA ARG A 78 11.67 -1.21 -15.96
C ARG A 78 13.10 -1.05 -15.44
N TYR A 79 13.42 -1.60 -14.25
CA TYR A 79 14.78 -1.49 -13.69
C TYR A 79 15.82 -2.33 -14.46
N LEU A 80 15.38 -3.41 -15.13
CA LEU A 80 16.28 -4.14 -16.05
C LEU A 80 16.70 -3.26 -17.23
N GLN A 81 15.82 -2.38 -17.71
CA GLN A 81 16.14 -1.44 -18.78
C GLN A 81 17.21 -0.43 -18.34
N ASN A 82 17.24 -0.10 -17.05
CA ASN A 82 18.23 0.78 -16.44
C ASN A 82 19.50 0.04 -15.95
N GLY A 83 19.58 -1.28 -16.17
CA GLY A 83 20.74 -2.10 -15.78
C GLY A 83 20.78 -2.50 -14.29
N ASP A 84 19.75 -2.19 -13.50
CA ASP A 84 19.71 -2.49 -12.06
C ASP A 84 19.23 -3.94 -11.80
N VAL A 85 20.05 -4.90 -12.22
CA VAL A 85 19.78 -6.34 -12.11
C VAL A 85 19.69 -6.77 -10.64
N ARG A 86 20.48 -6.15 -9.74
CA ARG A 86 20.49 -6.49 -8.31
C ARG A 86 19.15 -6.19 -7.66
N LEU A 87 18.58 -5.01 -7.90
CA LEU A 87 17.29 -4.59 -7.36
C LEU A 87 16.15 -5.48 -7.86
N VAL A 88 16.20 -5.92 -9.13
CA VAL A 88 15.21 -6.84 -9.69
C VAL A 88 15.32 -8.22 -9.05
N TYR A 89 16.54 -8.75 -8.89
CA TYR A 89 16.77 -10.04 -8.23
C TYR A 89 16.24 -10.05 -6.79
N GLU A 90 16.52 -9.00 -6.03
CA GLU A 90 16.04 -8.78 -4.67
C GLU A 90 14.50 -8.77 -4.62
N ALA A 91 13.88 -7.93 -5.44
CA ALA A 91 12.43 -7.81 -5.50
C ALA A 91 11.74 -9.14 -5.88
N LEU A 92 12.27 -9.89 -6.86
CA LEU A 92 11.73 -11.20 -7.25
C LEU A 92 11.90 -12.27 -6.15
N ARG A 93 12.98 -12.18 -5.37
CA ARG A 93 13.20 -13.04 -4.21
C ARG A 93 12.17 -12.74 -3.10
N GLU A 94 11.96 -11.45 -2.79
CA GLU A 94 11.01 -11.01 -1.78
C GLU A 94 9.56 -11.29 -2.21
N ARG A 95 9.20 -11.11 -3.49
CA ARG A 95 7.91 -11.51 -4.04
C ARG A 95 7.59 -12.99 -3.72
N ARG A 96 8.53 -13.90 -3.99
CA ARG A 96 8.34 -15.32 -3.68
C ARG A 96 8.18 -15.57 -2.17
N ARG A 97 8.93 -14.85 -1.33
CA ARG A 97 8.79 -14.96 0.13
C ARG A 97 7.42 -14.53 0.58
N LEU A 98 6.93 -13.39 0.09
CA LEU A 98 5.60 -12.88 0.39
C LEU A 98 4.49 -13.84 -0.03
N MET A 99 4.53 -14.37 -1.26
CA MET A 99 3.56 -15.37 -1.72
C MET A 99 3.54 -16.63 -0.85
N ARG A 100 4.65 -16.95 -0.17
CA ARG A 100 4.74 -18.08 0.75
C ARG A 100 4.29 -17.73 2.16
N ASN A 101 4.67 -16.57 2.65
CA ASN A 101 4.40 -16.13 4.02
C ASN A 101 2.98 -15.60 4.20
N ALA A 102 2.35 -15.09 3.13
CA ALA A 102 0.97 -14.60 3.11
C ALA A 102 0.20 -15.12 1.87
N PRO A 103 0.05 -16.46 1.72
CA PRO A 103 -0.49 -17.06 0.50
C PRO A 103 -1.96 -16.74 0.23
N HIS A 104 -2.70 -16.27 1.22
CA HIS A 104 -4.07 -15.77 1.11
C HIS A 104 -4.13 -14.34 0.57
N LEU A 105 -3.17 -13.47 0.94
CA LEU A 105 -3.15 -12.06 0.56
C LEU A 105 -2.38 -11.77 -0.72
N VAL A 106 -1.34 -12.57 -1.01
CA VAL A 106 -0.44 -12.33 -2.14
C VAL A 106 -0.64 -13.42 -3.16
N SER A 107 -1.32 -13.07 -4.25
CA SER A 107 -1.68 -13.97 -5.33
C SER A 107 -0.91 -13.66 -6.61
N LEU A 108 -0.79 -14.67 -7.48
CA LEU A 108 -0.20 -14.51 -8.80
C LEU A 108 -1.06 -13.56 -9.63
N LEU A 109 -0.43 -12.56 -10.24
CA LEU A 109 -1.05 -11.62 -11.16
C LEU A 109 -0.35 -11.73 -12.51
N PRO A 110 -1.04 -12.25 -13.55
CA PRO A 110 -0.50 -12.25 -14.91
C PRO A 110 -0.57 -10.85 -15.51
N PHE A 111 0.46 -10.51 -16.30
CA PHE A 111 0.61 -9.24 -17.00
C PHE A 111 0.81 -9.46 -18.48
N MET A 112 0.18 -8.64 -19.30
CA MET A 112 0.42 -8.58 -20.73
C MET A 112 1.00 -7.23 -21.13
N ILE A 113 2.03 -7.27 -21.99
CA ILE A 113 2.53 -6.11 -22.72
C ILE A 113 2.10 -6.26 -24.17
N PRO A 114 1.12 -5.50 -24.66
CA PRO A 114 0.70 -5.55 -26.07
C PRO A 114 1.78 -4.94 -26.98
N ILE A 115 2.03 -5.55 -28.11
CA ILE A 115 2.97 -5.09 -29.12
C ILE A 115 2.18 -4.48 -30.27
N LEU A 116 2.11 -3.16 -30.29
CA LEU A 116 1.41 -2.36 -31.28
C LEU A 116 2.42 -1.89 -32.34
N THR A 117 2.61 -2.66 -33.43
CA THR A 117 3.64 -2.39 -34.45
C THR A 117 3.10 -1.75 -35.74
N ARG A 118 1.81 -1.80 -35.98
CA ARG A 118 1.17 -1.13 -37.10
C ARG A 118 0.92 0.33 -36.70
N ASP A 119 1.66 1.27 -37.27
CA ASP A 119 1.70 2.73 -37.00
C ASP A 119 2.71 3.22 -35.93
N GLY A 120 3.76 2.43 -35.66
CA GLY A 120 4.98 3.03 -35.16
C GLY A 120 5.13 3.22 -33.65
N VAL A 121 4.22 2.73 -32.82
CA VAL A 121 4.35 2.86 -31.36
C VAL A 121 5.47 1.97 -30.81
N VAL A 122 5.64 0.77 -31.38
CA VAL A 122 6.72 -0.15 -31.00
C VAL A 122 7.46 -0.65 -32.24
N SER A 123 8.71 -0.22 -32.45
CA SER A 123 9.51 -0.72 -33.56
C SER A 123 9.85 -2.21 -33.39
N LYS A 124 10.08 -2.93 -34.49
CA LYS A 124 10.51 -4.36 -34.47
C LYS A 124 11.78 -4.56 -33.62
N LYS A 125 12.68 -3.55 -33.54
CA LYS A 125 13.88 -3.58 -32.70
C LYS A 125 13.53 -3.54 -31.21
N VAL A 126 12.57 -2.69 -30.82
CA VAL A 126 12.09 -2.59 -29.42
C VAL A 126 11.35 -3.86 -29.03
N ALA A 127 10.51 -4.45 -29.90
CA ALA A 127 9.84 -5.72 -29.63
C ALA A 127 10.85 -6.87 -29.40
N LYS A 128 11.96 -6.90 -30.17
CA LYS A 128 13.04 -7.90 -29.97
C LYS A 128 13.80 -7.65 -28.67
N ALA A 129 14.10 -6.39 -28.33
CA ALA A 129 14.75 -6.02 -27.08
C ALA A 129 13.89 -6.39 -25.87
N LEU A 130 12.57 -6.21 -25.95
CA LEU A 130 11.63 -6.61 -24.92
C LEU A 130 11.65 -8.13 -24.70
N GLY A 131 11.71 -8.94 -25.76
CA GLY A 131 11.86 -10.40 -25.63
C GLY A 131 13.13 -10.80 -24.87
N SER A 132 14.26 -10.13 -25.14
CA SER A 132 15.50 -10.35 -24.38
C SER A 132 15.39 -9.93 -22.92
N ALA A 133 14.69 -8.83 -22.63
CA ALA A 133 14.41 -8.37 -21.27
C ALA A 133 13.52 -9.36 -20.51
N MET A 134 12.53 -9.99 -21.18
CA MET A 134 11.69 -11.03 -20.57
C MET A 134 12.49 -12.26 -20.17
N TRP A 135 13.41 -12.74 -21.04
CA TRP A 135 14.31 -13.82 -20.69
C TRP A 135 15.22 -13.47 -19.52
N MET A 136 15.73 -12.24 -19.48
CA MET A 136 16.57 -11.77 -18.37
C MET A 136 15.75 -11.70 -17.07
N TYR A 137 14.48 -11.27 -17.14
CA TYR A 137 13.57 -11.25 -16.01
C TYR A 137 13.31 -12.65 -15.43
N ASP A 138 13.07 -13.64 -16.30
CA ASP A 138 12.89 -15.02 -15.87
C ASP A 138 14.16 -15.60 -15.24
N LEU A 139 15.31 -15.39 -15.86
CA LEU A 139 16.61 -15.86 -15.35
C LEU A 139 16.99 -15.20 -14.01
N THR A 140 16.64 -13.94 -13.80
CA THR A 140 16.91 -13.23 -12.54
C THR A 140 15.99 -13.70 -11.39
N GLY A 141 14.91 -14.41 -11.69
CA GLY A 141 14.07 -14.96 -10.63
C GLY A 141 12.60 -15.15 -10.96
N GLY A 142 12.15 -14.86 -12.18
CA GLY A 142 10.79 -15.14 -12.64
C GLY A 142 10.43 -16.61 -12.50
N TRP A 143 11.34 -17.53 -12.82
CA TRP A 143 11.20 -18.98 -12.67
C TRP A 143 10.85 -19.44 -11.25
N ARG A 144 11.15 -18.63 -10.21
CA ARG A 144 10.89 -18.99 -8.80
C ARG A 144 9.42 -19.14 -8.45
N ILE A 145 8.52 -18.64 -9.28
CA ILE A 145 7.07 -18.77 -9.11
C ILE A 145 6.49 -19.90 -9.97
N GLY A 146 7.33 -20.65 -10.69
CA GLY A 146 6.92 -21.79 -11.52
C GLY A 146 6.24 -21.40 -12.83
N LYS A 147 6.36 -20.12 -13.25
CA LYS A 147 5.80 -19.60 -14.49
C LYS A 147 6.88 -18.82 -15.25
N LEU A 148 7.01 -19.09 -16.54
CA LEU A 148 7.87 -18.35 -17.45
C LEU A 148 7.02 -17.43 -18.34
N HIS A 149 7.65 -16.42 -18.91
CA HIS A 149 6.98 -15.56 -19.87
C HIS A 149 6.59 -16.36 -21.14
N LYS A 150 5.55 -15.90 -21.83
CA LYS A 150 5.08 -16.46 -23.09
C LYS A 150 4.88 -15.32 -24.09
N ARG A 151 5.33 -15.52 -25.33
CA ARG A 151 4.92 -14.66 -26.43
C ARG A 151 3.57 -15.13 -26.93
N LEU A 152 2.61 -14.21 -27.00
CA LEU A 152 1.26 -14.42 -27.50
C LEU A 152 1.17 -13.99 -28.97
N SER A 153 0.36 -14.69 -29.77
CA SER A 153 -0.09 -14.21 -31.07
C SER A 153 -0.99 -12.97 -30.91
N ALA A 154 -1.32 -12.30 -32.02
CA ALA A 154 -2.26 -11.18 -31.99
C ALA A 154 -3.63 -11.60 -31.46
N ASP A 155 -4.15 -12.76 -31.90
CA ASP A 155 -5.46 -13.28 -31.48
C ASP A 155 -5.47 -13.68 -29.99
N GLU A 156 -4.40 -14.33 -29.49
CA GLU A 156 -4.25 -14.64 -28.05
C GLU A 156 -4.19 -13.36 -27.22
N ALA A 157 -3.46 -12.34 -27.68
CA ALA A 157 -3.36 -11.06 -26.97
C ALA A 157 -4.69 -10.29 -27.00
N ALA A 158 -5.41 -10.33 -28.13
CA ALA A 158 -6.75 -9.74 -28.28
C ALA A 158 -7.78 -10.39 -27.34
N ALA A 159 -7.69 -11.70 -27.11
CA ALA A 159 -8.57 -12.38 -26.16
C ALA A 159 -8.40 -11.85 -24.72
N HIS A 160 -7.18 -11.46 -24.33
CA HIS A 160 -6.91 -10.87 -23.01
C HIS A 160 -7.22 -9.36 -22.93
N PHE A 161 -7.29 -8.67 -24.06
CA PHE A 161 -7.52 -7.22 -24.10
C PHE A 161 -8.35 -6.86 -25.34
N PRO A 162 -9.66 -7.19 -25.38
CA PRO A 162 -10.48 -7.11 -26.58
C PRO A 162 -10.82 -5.69 -27.03
N THR A 163 -10.72 -4.70 -26.14
CA THR A 163 -11.00 -3.29 -26.44
C THR A 163 -9.79 -2.52 -26.95
N THR A 164 -8.64 -3.17 -27.17
CA THR A 164 -7.49 -2.51 -27.80
C THR A 164 -7.67 -2.36 -29.32
N HIS A 165 -6.88 -1.51 -29.94
CA HIS A 165 -6.83 -1.35 -31.41
C HIS A 165 -6.29 -2.63 -32.08
N LEU A 166 -7.17 -3.56 -32.46
CA LEU A 166 -6.81 -4.86 -33.01
C LEU A 166 -6.05 -4.75 -34.32
N ASP A 167 -6.34 -3.74 -35.14
CA ASP A 167 -5.64 -3.43 -36.39
C ASP A 167 -4.15 -3.08 -36.18
N LYS A 168 -3.79 -2.58 -35.00
CA LYS A 168 -2.42 -2.23 -34.59
C LYS A 168 -1.73 -3.35 -33.82
N LEU A 169 -2.47 -4.30 -33.26
CA LEU A 169 -1.95 -5.37 -32.43
C LEU A 169 -1.25 -6.44 -33.28
N SER A 170 0.01 -6.74 -32.98
CA SER A 170 0.79 -7.74 -33.71
C SER A 170 1.20 -8.94 -32.85
N ALA A 171 1.29 -8.78 -31.55
CA ALA A 171 1.68 -9.81 -30.58
C ALA A 171 1.45 -9.30 -29.15
N GLY A 172 1.68 -10.16 -28.16
CA GLY A 172 1.79 -9.78 -26.76
C GLY A 172 2.90 -10.55 -26.05
N TYR A 173 3.40 -10.02 -24.93
CA TYR A 173 4.21 -10.77 -23.99
C TYR A 173 3.46 -10.93 -22.68
N LEU A 174 3.16 -12.18 -22.34
CA LEU A 174 2.60 -12.55 -21.05
C LEU A 174 3.74 -12.86 -20.07
N TYR A 175 3.72 -12.24 -18.90
CA TYR A 175 4.64 -12.54 -17.82
C TYR A 175 3.90 -12.50 -16.48
N TYR A 176 4.58 -12.80 -15.38
CA TYR A 176 3.91 -12.97 -14.10
C TYR A 176 4.61 -12.21 -12.99
N ASP A 177 3.82 -11.46 -12.25
CA ASP A 177 4.16 -10.87 -10.97
C ASP A 177 3.13 -11.28 -9.90
N ALA A 178 2.94 -10.52 -8.86
CA ALA A 178 1.92 -10.79 -7.86
C ALA A 178 1.17 -9.51 -7.50
N GLY A 179 -0.07 -9.67 -7.04
CA GLY A 179 -0.92 -8.62 -6.50
C GLY A 179 -1.20 -8.84 -5.03
N ALA A 180 -1.46 -7.77 -4.30
CA ALA A 180 -1.89 -7.78 -2.92
C ALA A 180 -2.71 -6.53 -2.58
N ASP A 181 -3.70 -6.65 -1.69
CA ASP A 181 -4.25 -5.47 -1.02
C ASP A 181 -3.19 -4.91 -0.06
N ASP A 182 -2.64 -3.77 -0.39
CA ASP A 182 -1.53 -3.13 0.29
C ASP A 182 -1.85 -2.74 1.74
N ALA A 183 -3.03 -2.19 2.01
CA ALA A 183 -3.46 -1.87 3.37
C ALA A 183 -3.70 -3.12 4.21
N ARG A 184 -4.36 -4.13 3.65
CA ARG A 184 -4.61 -5.40 4.32
C ARG A 184 -3.31 -6.12 4.65
N LEU A 185 -2.33 -6.13 3.73
CA LEU A 185 -1.01 -6.69 3.96
C LEU A 185 -0.29 -5.96 5.11
N THR A 186 -0.29 -4.62 5.11
CA THR A 186 0.34 -3.80 6.15
C THR A 186 -0.27 -4.08 7.53
N LEU A 187 -1.61 -4.08 7.62
CA LEU A 187 -2.33 -4.40 8.85
C LEU A 187 -2.03 -5.82 9.34
N THR A 188 -1.99 -6.80 8.44
CA THR A 188 -1.69 -8.20 8.78
C THR A 188 -0.27 -8.36 9.34
N ILE A 189 0.70 -7.58 8.85
CA ILE A 189 2.05 -7.55 9.40
C ILE A 189 2.04 -6.96 10.82
N ALA A 190 1.30 -5.85 11.06
CA ALA A 190 1.13 -5.26 12.39
C ALA A 190 0.51 -6.25 13.38
N ARG A 191 -0.57 -6.94 12.98
CA ARG A 191 -1.23 -8.01 13.78
C ARG A 191 -0.26 -9.16 14.07
N THR A 192 0.58 -9.52 13.10
CA THR A 192 1.60 -10.58 13.30
C THR A 192 2.67 -10.14 14.31
N ALA A 193 3.11 -8.88 14.27
CA ALA A 193 4.05 -8.32 15.24
C ALA A 193 3.46 -8.34 16.66
N ALA A 194 2.20 -7.94 16.82
CA ALA A 194 1.49 -8.01 18.10
C ALA A 194 1.36 -9.44 18.63
N ARG A 195 1.05 -10.42 17.75
CA ARG A 195 1.02 -11.83 18.11
C ARG A 195 2.39 -12.36 18.62
N LEU A 196 3.48 -11.72 18.18
CA LEU A 196 4.83 -11.99 18.67
C LEU A 196 5.21 -11.14 19.89
N GLY A 197 4.26 -10.39 20.50
CA GLY A 197 4.42 -9.63 21.74
C GLY A 197 4.80 -8.17 21.55
N ALA A 198 4.81 -7.62 20.33
CA ALA A 198 4.97 -6.18 20.14
C ALA A 198 3.77 -5.40 20.68
N ALA A 199 3.99 -4.24 21.28
CA ALA A 199 2.96 -3.26 21.60
C ALA A 199 2.78 -2.31 20.42
N VAL A 200 1.65 -2.42 19.70
CA VAL A 200 1.43 -1.71 18.42
C VAL A 200 0.16 -0.87 18.53
N ALA A 201 0.26 0.45 18.45
CA ALA A 201 -0.88 1.36 18.60
C ALA A 201 -1.00 2.33 17.42
N ASN A 202 -2.24 2.49 16.91
CA ASN A 202 -2.62 3.57 16.01
C ASN A 202 -3.22 4.75 16.80
N ARG A 203 -3.46 5.89 16.14
CA ARG A 203 -3.92 7.14 16.76
C ARG A 203 -3.05 7.49 17.98
N CYS A 204 -1.73 7.37 17.81
CA CYS A 204 -0.73 7.63 18.82
C CYS A 204 0.46 8.36 18.19
N SER A 205 0.47 9.67 18.33
CA SER A 205 1.46 10.57 17.73
C SER A 205 2.69 10.67 18.60
N VAL A 206 3.88 10.81 18.01
CA VAL A 206 5.10 11.22 18.72
C VAL A 206 5.19 12.74 18.62
N VAL A 207 5.31 13.40 19.78
CA VAL A 207 5.40 14.86 19.88
C VAL A 207 6.76 15.34 20.35
N GLU A 208 7.59 14.43 20.90
CA GLU A 208 8.96 14.74 21.35
C GLU A 208 9.81 13.47 21.35
N ILE A 209 11.10 13.59 21.05
CA ILE A 209 12.10 12.54 21.27
C ILE A 209 12.87 12.88 22.55
N THR A 210 12.75 12.00 23.55
CA THR A 210 13.43 12.19 24.84
C THR A 210 14.90 11.74 24.77
N ARG A 211 15.75 12.34 25.64
CA ARG A 211 17.19 12.06 25.67
C ARG A 211 17.68 11.81 27.10
N ASP A 212 18.66 10.95 27.18
CA ASP A 212 19.42 10.73 28.41
C ASP A 212 20.40 11.88 28.69
N ALA A 213 21.16 11.74 29.79
CA ALA A 213 22.15 12.75 30.23
C ALA A 213 23.32 12.93 29.24
N ASP A 214 23.57 11.95 28.39
CA ASP A 214 24.64 11.96 27.37
C ASP A 214 24.13 12.48 26.02
N GLY A 215 22.84 12.83 25.92
CA GLY A 215 22.19 13.37 24.73
C GLY A 215 21.67 12.30 23.77
N HIS A 216 21.72 11.02 24.12
CA HIS A 216 21.20 9.95 23.28
C HIS A 216 19.68 9.78 23.47
N ALA A 217 18.99 9.45 22.39
CA ALA A 217 17.57 9.17 22.42
C ALA A 217 17.27 7.93 23.30
N ASP A 218 16.46 8.13 24.36
CA ASP A 218 16.07 7.10 25.33
C ASP A 218 14.57 6.80 25.35
N GLY A 219 13.81 7.42 24.44
CA GLY A 219 12.38 7.23 24.30
C GLY A 219 11.70 8.36 23.54
N VAL A 220 10.41 8.50 23.77
CA VAL A 220 9.57 9.55 23.17
C VAL A 220 8.51 10.01 24.18
N VAL A 221 7.97 11.22 23.97
CA VAL A 221 6.65 11.61 24.47
C VAL A 221 5.64 11.32 23.35
N ALA A 222 4.70 10.45 23.65
CA ALA A 222 3.58 10.12 22.76
C ALA A 222 2.31 10.83 23.22
N GLU A 223 1.40 11.09 22.26
CA GLU A 223 0.08 11.65 22.51
C GLU A 223 -1.00 10.75 21.91
N ALA A 224 -1.95 10.32 22.74
CA ALA A 224 -3.11 9.54 22.33
C ALA A 224 -4.31 9.91 23.19
N ASP A 225 -5.50 10.02 22.58
CA ASP A 225 -6.77 10.35 23.26
C ASP A 225 -6.71 11.69 24.03
N GLY A 226 -5.91 12.65 23.55
CA GLY A 226 -5.69 13.95 24.18
C GLY A 226 -4.74 13.93 25.39
N GLU A 227 -4.14 12.78 25.70
CA GLU A 227 -3.20 12.62 26.81
C GLU A 227 -1.76 12.41 26.31
N ARG A 228 -0.79 13.10 26.93
CA ARG A 228 0.63 12.90 26.69
C ARG A 228 1.23 11.95 27.71
N PHE A 229 2.05 11.02 27.27
CA PHE A 229 2.73 10.07 28.12
C PHE A 229 4.10 9.69 27.55
N ALA A 230 5.02 9.37 28.46
CA ALA A 230 6.35 8.92 28.06
C ALA A 230 6.34 7.43 27.68
N VAL A 231 7.14 7.08 26.66
CA VAL A 231 7.45 5.70 26.27
C VAL A 231 8.98 5.56 26.25
N ARG A 232 9.53 4.73 27.13
CA ARG A 232 10.98 4.51 27.21
C ARG A 232 11.42 3.40 26.27
N ALA A 233 12.49 3.68 25.51
CA ALA A 233 13.07 2.71 24.58
C ALA A 233 14.59 2.90 24.50
N ARG A 234 15.34 1.80 24.40
CA ARG A 234 16.80 1.80 24.24
C ARG A 234 17.25 2.21 22.84
N CYS A 235 16.36 2.07 21.85
CA CYS A 235 16.59 2.51 20.48
C CYS A 235 15.26 2.98 19.87
N VAL A 236 15.28 4.13 19.22
CA VAL A 236 14.14 4.69 18.47
C VAL A 236 14.41 4.54 16.99
N VAL A 237 13.39 4.09 16.22
CA VAL A 237 13.46 3.95 14.78
C VAL A 237 12.45 4.88 14.12
N ASN A 238 12.90 5.78 13.26
CA ASN A 238 12.07 6.59 12.41
C ASN A 238 11.79 5.85 11.10
N ALA A 239 10.54 5.40 10.92
CA ALA A 239 10.00 4.76 9.71
C ALA A 239 8.76 5.48 9.18
N ALA A 240 8.69 6.82 9.37
CA ALA A 240 7.53 7.65 9.10
C ALA A 240 7.31 7.97 7.60
N GLY A 241 8.08 7.39 6.68
CA GLY A 241 7.87 7.52 5.24
C GLY A 241 8.03 8.96 4.75
N VAL A 242 6.98 9.55 4.18
CA VAL A 242 7.02 10.94 3.67
C VAL A 242 7.14 11.98 4.78
N TRP A 243 6.75 11.64 6.01
CA TRP A 243 6.89 12.48 7.21
C TRP A 243 8.18 12.23 7.99
N ALA A 244 9.15 11.53 7.39
CA ALA A 244 10.41 11.21 8.07
C ALA A 244 11.20 12.46 8.48
N ASP A 245 11.08 13.56 7.73
CA ASP A 245 11.72 14.82 8.04
C ASP A 245 11.04 15.56 9.21
N GLU A 246 9.71 15.43 9.39
CA GLU A 246 9.02 15.94 10.59
C GLU A 246 9.52 15.27 11.88
N VAL A 247 9.62 13.92 11.84
CA VAL A 247 10.19 13.17 12.99
C VAL A 247 11.67 13.51 13.19
N ARG A 248 12.39 13.78 12.11
CA ARG A 248 13.78 14.21 12.18
C ARG A 248 13.93 15.59 12.77
N ALA A 249 12.98 16.51 12.52
CA ALA A 249 12.95 17.82 13.16
C ALA A 249 12.76 17.72 14.68
N LEU A 250 11.97 16.74 15.16
CA LEU A 250 11.86 16.45 16.61
C LEU A 250 13.18 15.95 17.21
N ASP A 251 14.00 15.23 16.42
CA ASP A 251 15.29 14.70 16.85
C ASP A 251 16.42 15.74 16.73
N GLU A 252 16.53 16.45 15.60
CA GLU A 252 17.68 17.30 15.28
C GLU A 252 17.40 18.80 15.49
N GLY A 253 16.15 19.18 15.74
CA GLY A 253 15.73 20.59 15.90
C GLY A 253 15.70 21.38 14.61
N THR A 254 15.89 20.73 13.44
CA THR A 254 15.89 21.35 12.11
C THR A 254 15.17 20.46 11.12
N ASP A 255 14.42 21.07 10.19
CA ASP A 255 13.87 20.36 9.04
C ASP A 255 14.95 20.22 7.95
N PRO A 256 15.42 18.99 7.67
CA PRO A 256 16.51 18.76 6.74
C PRO A 256 16.08 18.79 5.26
N ASP A 257 14.76 18.83 4.98
CA ASP A 257 14.20 18.74 3.61
C ASP A 257 14.87 17.62 2.76
N SER A 258 15.02 16.44 3.36
CA SER A 258 15.74 15.32 2.73
C SER A 258 14.85 14.43 1.87
N ILE A 259 13.52 14.51 2.06
CA ILE A 259 12.53 13.75 1.29
C ILE A 259 11.99 14.62 0.15
N ARG A 260 11.90 14.04 -1.05
CA ARG A 260 11.22 14.62 -2.21
C ARG A 260 9.98 13.79 -2.52
N PRO A 261 8.78 14.24 -2.14
CA PRO A 261 7.57 13.51 -2.42
C PRO A 261 7.31 13.44 -3.93
N ALA A 262 6.97 12.23 -4.43
CA ALA A 262 6.54 12.06 -5.82
C ALA A 262 5.15 11.45 -5.84
N LYS A 263 4.18 12.20 -6.37
CA LYS A 263 2.78 11.81 -6.43
C LYS A 263 2.54 10.75 -7.50
N GLY A 264 1.79 9.72 -7.13
CA GLY A 264 1.27 8.72 -8.05
C GLY A 264 -0.22 8.55 -7.88
N VAL A 265 -0.95 8.73 -8.97
CA VAL A 265 -2.41 8.71 -8.97
C VAL A 265 -2.94 7.48 -9.69
N HIS A 266 -4.05 6.95 -9.19
CA HIS A 266 -4.82 5.90 -9.84
C HIS A 266 -6.28 6.30 -9.90
N ILE A 267 -6.97 5.85 -10.93
CA ILE A 267 -8.43 5.94 -11.07
C ILE A 267 -9.03 4.54 -11.15
N THR A 268 -10.28 4.41 -10.74
CA THR A 268 -11.09 3.18 -10.93
C THR A 268 -12.20 3.48 -11.92
N ILE A 269 -12.42 2.57 -12.87
CA ILE A 269 -13.46 2.64 -13.89
C ILE A 269 -14.20 1.31 -13.98
N PRO A 270 -15.44 1.25 -14.52
CA PRO A 270 -16.16 0.01 -14.78
C PRO A 270 -15.37 -0.92 -15.70
N TRP A 271 -15.38 -2.22 -15.40
CA TRP A 271 -14.62 -3.21 -16.16
C TRP A 271 -15.08 -3.37 -17.62
N ASP A 272 -16.35 -3.18 -17.93
CA ASP A 272 -16.91 -3.28 -19.26
C ASP A 272 -16.31 -2.30 -20.28
N LYS A 273 -15.69 -1.22 -19.82
CA LYS A 273 -14.93 -0.27 -20.64
C LYS A 273 -13.60 -0.86 -21.17
N VAL A 274 -13.01 -1.83 -20.47
CA VAL A 274 -11.68 -2.37 -20.79
C VAL A 274 -11.73 -3.86 -21.13
N ARG A 275 -12.52 -4.64 -20.40
CA ARG A 275 -12.77 -6.09 -20.56
C ARG A 275 -11.52 -6.97 -20.53
N ASN A 276 -10.45 -6.49 -19.88
CA ASN A 276 -9.25 -7.29 -19.69
C ASN A 276 -9.45 -8.32 -18.57
N ASP A 277 -8.96 -9.53 -18.75
CA ASP A 277 -9.00 -10.60 -17.75
C ASP A 277 -7.68 -10.74 -16.96
N ILE A 278 -6.63 -10.09 -17.41
CA ILE A 278 -5.30 -9.99 -16.78
C ILE A 278 -4.84 -8.54 -16.76
N ALA A 279 -3.80 -8.24 -15.98
CA ALA A 279 -3.21 -6.91 -15.97
C ALA A 279 -2.56 -6.59 -17.34
N VAL A 280 -2.79 -5.38 -17.84
CA VAL A 280 -2.25 -4.92 -19.13
C VAL A 280 -1.38 -3.69 -18.88
N ILE A 281 -0.26 -3.60 -19.59
CA ILE A 281 0.64 -2.44 -19.57
C ILE A 281 0.50 -1.70 -20.88
N ILE A 282 0.01 -0.47 -20.83
CA ILE A 282 -0.07 0.41 -21.99
C ILE A 282 1.02 1.47 -21.96
N PRO A 283 1.67 1.76 -23.10
CA PRO A 283 2.64 2.87 -23.16
C PRO A 283 1.89 4.20 -23.21
N VAL A 284 2.49 5.23 -22.61
CA VAL A 284 2.04 6.62 -22.73
C VAL A 284 2.88 7.29 -23.82
N ARG A 285 2.24 7.82 -24.87
CA ARG A 285 2.97 8.40 -26.02
C ARG A 285 3.67 9.71 -25.69
N SER A 286 3.07 10.52 -24.81
CA SER A 286 3.58 11.83 -24.43
C SER A 286 4.88 11.76 -23.63
N ASP A 287 5.14 10.61 -22.98
CA ASP A 287 6.36 10.38 -22.21
C ASP A 287 6.82 8.91 -22.29
N LYS A 288 7.93 8.56 -21.63
CA LYS A 288 8.46 7.19 -21.64
C LYS A 288 7.86 6.29 -20.56
N ARG A 289 6.72 6.69 -19.98
CA ARG A 289 6.05 5.94 -18.92
C ARG A 289 5.06 4.94 -19.49
N SER A 290 4.52 4.12 -18.60
CA SER A 290 3.46 3.17 -18.90
C SER A 290 2.44 3.19 -17.78
N LEU A 291 1.18 2.99 -18.12
CA LEU A 291 0.11 2.78 -17.17
C LEU A 291 -0.23 1.29 -17.09
N PHE A 292 -0.68 0.88 -15.92
CA PHE A 292 -1.21 -0.44 -15.67
C PHE A 292 -2.74 -0.38 -15.67
N LEU A 293 -3.39 -1.30 -16.38
CA LEU A 293 -4.81 -1.56 -16.34
C LEU A 293 -4.99 -2.89 -15.61
N VAL A 294 -5.45 -2.86 -14.38
CA VAL A 294 -5.53 -4.07 -13.55
C VAL A 294 -7.00 -4.38 -13.24
N PRO A 295 -7.51 -5.55 -13.66
CA PRO A 295 -8.88 -5.95 -13.35
C PRO A 295 -9.04 -6.18 -11.85
N TRP A 296 -10.19 -5.76 -11.28
CA TRP A 296 -10.40 -5.76 -9.84
C TRP A 296 -11.82 -6.17 -9.46
N GLY A 297 -11.94 -6.98 -8.40
CA GLY A 297 -13.24 -7.45 -7.92
C GLY A 297 -13.84 -8.53 -8.81
N GLU A 298 -13.15 -9.68 -8.94
CA GLU A 298 -13.59 -10.82 -9.75
C GLU A 298 -14.99 -11.30 -9.34
N ARG A 299 -15.83 -11.62 -10.35
CA ARG A 299 -17.17 -12.18 -10.18
C ARG A 299 -17.17 -13.69 -10.41
N PRO A 300 -18.23 -14.41 -9.97
CA PRO A 300 -18.31 -15.87 -10.13
C PRO A 300 -18.31 -16.36 -11.60
N ASP A 301 -18.65 -15.49 -12.55
CA ASP A 301 -18.64 -15.76 -13.98
C ASP A 301 -17.27 -15.53 -14.65
N GLY A 302 -16.26 -15.12 -13.88
CA GLY A 302 -14.91 -14.82 -14.35
C GLY A 302 -14.75 -13.41 -14.92
N THR A 303 -15.80 -12.58 -14.90
CA THR A 303 -15.70 -11.15 -15.20
C THR A 303 -15.25 -10.37 -13.97
N PHE A 304 -14.99 -9.06 -14.11
CA PHE A 304 -14.59 -8.21 -13.00
C PHE A 304 -15.60 -7.08 -12.80
N ARG A 305 -15.51 -6.41 -11.65
CA ARG A 305 -16.36 -5.26 -11.34
C ARG A 305 -15.79 -3.99 -11.93
N HIS A 306 -14.50 -3.79 -11.72
CA HIS A 306 -13.77 -2.58 -12.08
C HIS A 306 -12.40 -2.91 -12.65
N VAL A 307 -11.78 -1.89 -13.24
CA VAL A 307 -10.35 -1.85 -13.56
C VAL A 307 -9.78 -0.62 -12.85
N TYR A 308 -8.66 -0.77 -12.14
CA TYR A 308 -7.91 0.41 -11.75
C TYR A 308 -6.79 0.68 -12.74
N VAL A 309 -6.57 1.98 -12.97
CA VAL A 309 -5.62 2.48 -13.96
C VAL A 309 -4.65 3.43 -13.28
N GLY A 310 -3.37 3.25 -13.51
CA GLY A 310 -2.30 4.10 -12.98
C GLY A 310 -0.93 3.56 -13.36
N THR A 311 0.14 4.29 -13.07
CA THR A 311 0.22 5.42 -12.15
C THR A 311 0.93 6.59 -12.80
N THR A 312 0.55 7.80 -12.39
CA THR A 312 1.33 9.01 -12.68
C THR A 312 2.63 9.03 -11.86
N ASP A 313 3.53 9.94 -12.17
CA ASP A 313 4.78 10.16 -11.43
C ASP A 313 5.15 11.64 -11.58
N THR A 314 4.60 12.46 -10.69
CA THR A 314 4.74 13.93 -10.71
C THR A 314 5.34 14.41 -9.41
N ASP A 315 6.20 15.42 -9.48
CA ASP A 315 6.63 16.14 -8.30
C ASP A 315 5.41 16.75 -7.59
N ASP A 316 5.40 16.73 -6.28
CA ASP A 316 4.29 17.25 -5.49
C ASP A 316 4.82 18.11 -4.33
N ASP A 317 4.47 19.38 -4.36
CA ASP A 317 4.79 20.35 -3.29
C ASP A 317 3.55 20.63 -2.42
N GLY A 318 2.49 19.83 -2.56
CA GLY A 318 1.26 19.93 -1.79
C GLY A 318 1.36 19.35 -0.37
N PRO A 319 0.27 19.38 0.38
CA PRO A 319 0.21 18.80 1.72
C PRO A 319 0.52 17.31 1.71
N LEU A 320 1.36 16.86 2.66
CA LEU A 320 1.75 15.45 2.78
C LEU A 320 0.60 14.56 3.27
N ASP A 321 -0.29 15.10 4.08
CA ASP A 321 -1.33 14.33 4.77
C ASP A 321 -2.43 13.84 3.84
N ASP A 322 -2.85 14.66 2.88
CA ASP A 322 -3.95 14.32 1.97
C ASP A 322 -3.65 14.71 0.51
N PRO A 323 -2.74 14.00 -0.16
CA PRO A 323 -2.44 14.26 -1.56
C PRO A 323 -3.66 13.97 -2.43
N GLN A 324 -4.04 14.95 -3.26
CA GLN A 324 -5.23 14.88 -4.09
C GLN A 324 -4.94 14.44 -5.53
N CYS A 325 -5.91 13.71 -6.11
CA CYS A 325 -5.97 13.46 -7.54
C CYS A 325 -6.53 14.69 -8.26
N THR A 326 -5.67 15.41 -8.96
CA THR A 326 -6.07 16.65 -9.66
C THR A 326 -6.71 16.38 -11.01
N ALA A 327 -7.39 17.39 -11.56
CA ALA A 327 -7.93 17.33 -12.92
C ALA A 327 -6.85 16.99 -13.96
N ALA A 328 -5.64 17.53 -13.83
CA ALA A 328 -4.52 17.25 -14.72
C ALA A 328 -4.05 15.79 -14.65
N ASP A 329 -4.05 15.20 -13.45
CA ASP A 329 -3.73 13.77 -13.29
C ASP A 329 -4.76 12.88 -14.03
N ILE A 330 -6.04 13.24 -13.92
CA ILE A 330 -7.14 12.54 -14.62
C ILE A 330 -6.99 12.70 -16.13
N ASP A 331 -6.73 13.89 -16.63
CA ASP A 331 -6.54 14.16 -18.06
C ASP A 331 -5.39 13.35 -18.64
N TYR A 332 -4.29 13.24 -17.90
CA TYR A 332 -3.17 12.39 -18.30
C TYR A 332 -3.56 10.92 -18.46
N VAL A 333 -4.31 10.38 -17.49
CA VAL A 333 -4.76 8.98 -17.53
C VAL A 333 -5.78 8.76 -18.64
N LEU A 334 -6.78 9.64 -18.79
CA LEU A 334 -7.82 9.53 -19.82
C LEU A 334 -7.22 9.63 -21.23
N THR A 335 -6.25 10.53 -21.44
CA THR A 335 -5.54 10.63 -22.74
C THR A 335 -4.83 9.33 -23.08
N ALA A 336 -4.16 8.71 -22.13
CA ALA A 336 -3.49 7.42 -22.36
C ALA A 336 -4.48 6.27 -22.63
N LEU A 337 -5.66 6.30 -22.00
CA LEU A 337 -6.72 5.33 -22.26
C LEU A 337 -7.33 5.51 -23.65
N ASP A 338 -7.61 6.73 -24.08
CA ASP A 338 -8.15 7.06 -25.41
C ASP A 338 -7.20 6.61 -26.54
N GLU A 339 -5.88 6.70 -26.31
CA GLU A 339 -4.88 6.19 -27.26
C GLU A 339 -4.79 4.65 -27.31
N ALA A 340 -5.18 3.94 -26.25
CA ALA A 340 -5.02 2.50 -26.13
C ALA A 340 -6.29 1.70 -26.41
N LEU A 341 -7.46 2.31 -26.18
CA LEU A 341 -8.78 1.67 -26.25
C LEU A 341 -9.56 2.12 -27.48
N THR A 342 -10.45 1.26 -27.96
CA THR A 342 -11.48 1.60 -28.96
C THR A 342 -12.75 2.16 -28.29
N GLU A 343 -12.92 1.92 -27.01
CA GLU A 343 -14.02 2.41 -26.19
C GLU A 343 -13.64 3.74 -25.52
N THR A 344 -14.53 4.72 -25.57
CA THR A 344 -14.31 6.01 -24.92
C THR A 344 -14.52 5.88 -23.41
N VAL A 345 -13.54 6.34 -22.64
CA VAL A 345 -13.62 6.48 -21.20
C VAL A 345 -13.64 7.97 -20.84
N THR A 346 -14.67 8.38 -20.12
CA THR A 346 -14.88 9.77 -19.73
C THR A 346 -14.67 9.97 -18.22
N ARG A 347 -14.68 11.22 -17.76
CA ARG A 347 -14.64 11.55 -16.32
C ARG A 347 -15.82 10.96 -15.55
N ASP A 348 -16.99 10.84 -16.19
CA ASP A 348 -18.20 10.28 -15.56
C ASP A 348 -18.11 8.78 -15.33
N ASP A 349 -17.22 8.08 -16.04
CA ASP A 349 -16.95 6.66 -15.82
C ASP A 349 -16.03 6.43 -14.59
N ILE A 350 -15.43 7.46 -14.02
CA ILE A 350 -14.54 7.33 -12.85
C ILE A 350 -15.37 7.12 -11.58
N THR A 351 -15.23 5.95 -11.00
CA THR A 351 -15.96 5.54 -9.78
C THR A 351 -15.15 5.78 -8.50
N GLY A 352 -13.83 5.75 -8.59
CA GLY A 352 -12.94 5.99 -7.45
C GLY A 352 -11.59 6.55 -7.89
N VAL A 353 -10.90 7.20 -6.97
CA VAL A 353 -9.56 7.77 -7.17
C VAL A 353 -8.70 7.55 -5.94
N TRP A 354 -7.40 7.51 -6.09
CA TRP A 354 -6.46 7.68 -4.97
C TRP A 354 -5.13 8.26 -5.44
N ALA A 355 -4.55 9.08 -4.59
CA ALA A 355 -3.22 9.65 -4.76
C ALA A 355 -2.32 9.25 -3.60
N GLY A 356 -1.09 8.85 -3.89
CA GLY A 356 -0.10 8.48 -2.89
C GLY A 356 1.26 9.11 -3.17
N LEU A 357 1.98 9.47 -2.12
CA LEU A 357 3.31 10.07 -2.22
C LEU A 357 4.39 9.01 -2.01
N ARG A 358 5.36 8.97 -2.92
CA ARG A 358 6.57 8.12 -2.78
C ARG A 358 7.61 8.90 -1.98
N PRO A 359 8.15 8.34 -0.89
CA PRO A 359 9.20 8.99 -0.10
C PRO A 359 10.56 8.82 -0.80
N LEU A 360 10.82 9.59 -1.85
CA LEU A 360 12.10 9.55 -2.54
C LEU A 360 13.13 10.35 -1.74
N VAL A 361 14.34 9.82 -1.61
CA VAL A 361 15.44 10.47 -0.90
C VAL A 361 16.22 11.33 -1.86
N LYS A 362 16.43 12.62 -1.52
CA LYS A 362 17.29 13.53 -2.29
C LYS A 362 18.74 13.02 -2.25
N ALA A 363 19.43 13.05 -3.38
CA ALA A 363 20.84 12.68 -3.42
C ALA A 363 21.70 13.74 -2.69
N ALA A 364 22.59 13.30 -1.81
CA ALA A 364 23.41 14.18 -0.97
C ALA A 364 24.40 15.08 -1.74
N SER A 365 24.54 14.90 -3.06
CA SER A 365 25.60 15.53 -3.86
C SER A 365 25.13 16.35 -5.07
N THR A 366 23.83 16.60 -5.23
CA THR A 366 23.36 17.39 -6.37
C THR A 366 22.43 18.51 -5.93
N ASP A 367 22.94 19.74 -6.07
CA ASP A 367 22.16 20.99 -6.22
C ASP A 367 21.21 20.93 -7.46
N ASP A 368 21.12 19.77 -8.10
CA ASP A 368 20.41 19.57 -9.35
C ASP A 368 18.91 19.29 -9.09
N ARG A 369 18.16 20.37 -8.84
CA ARG A 369 16.68 20.37 -8.89
C ARG A 369 16.14 19.93 -10.26
N SER A 370 17.00 19.75 -11.26
CA SER A 370 16.64 19.34 -12.62
C SER A 370 16.49 17.81 -12.78
N ALA A 371 17.02 17.00 -11.86
CA ALA A 371 16.86 15.55 -11.91
C ALA A 371 15.39 15.16 -11.74
N LYS A 372 14.84 14.45 -12.74
CA LYS A 372 13.45 13.97 -12.68
C LYS A 372 13.30 12.95 -11.55
N THR A 373 12.19 12.97 -10.83
CA THR A 373 11.84 11.98 -9.78
C THR A 373 11.96 10.54 -10.26
N ALA A 374 11.73 10.30 -11.55
CA ALA A 374 11.88 8.99 -12.19
C ALA A 374 13.32 8.43 -12.14
N ASP A 375 14.33 9.29 -11.99
CA ASP A 375 15.76 8.93 -12.02
C ASP A 375 16.37 8.80 -10.61
N LEU A 376 15.61 9.18 -9.55
CA LEU A 376 16.06 9.04 -8.17
C LEU A 376 16.12 7.56 -7.75
N SER A 377 17.14 7.22 -6.96
CA SER A 377 17.34 5.86 -6.44
C SER A 377 16.13 5.40 -5.62
N ARG A 378 15.68 4.20 -5.91
CA ARG A 378 14.62 3.51 -5.16
C ARG A 378 15.18 2.43 -4.22
N GLN A 379 16.47 2.47 -3.95
CA GLN A 379 17.09 1.67 -2.90
C GLN A 379 16.76 2.31 -1.55
N HIS A 380 16.52 1.49 -0.55
CA HIS A 380 16.34 1.97 0.81
C HIS A 380 17.70 2.36 1.42
N GLN A 381 17.65 3.27 2.36
CA GLN A 381 18.81 3.72 3.13
C GLN A 381 18.49 3.58 4.61
N VAL A 382 19.44 3.03 5.36
CA VAL A 382 19.40 3.00 6.82
C VAL A 382 20.53 3.89 7.33
N THR A 383 20.20 4.91 8.12
CA THR A 383 21.15 5.86 8.69
C THR A 383 20.91 6.01 10.19
N VAL A 384 21.85 6.58 10.90
CA VAL A 384 21.76 6.82 12.35
C VAL A 384 22.10 8.29 12.61
N SER A 385 21.26 8.98 13.41
CA SER A 385 21.55 10.35 13.85
C SER A 385 22.58 10.40 14.97
N ASP A 386 23.07 11.60 15.28
CA ASP A 386 24.00 11.82 16.39
C ASP A 386 23.39 11.43 17.74
N SER A 387 22.07 11.64 17.91
CA SER A 387 21.33 11.19 19.11
C SER A 387 21.12 9.66 19.15
N GLY A 388 21.39 8.95 18.06
CA GLY A 388 21.23 7.51 17.97
C GLY A 388 19.90 7.01 17.40
N VAL A 389 19.03 7.88 16.89
CA VAL A 389 17.82 7.48 16.19
C VAL A 389 18.18 6.81 14.87
N VAL A 390 17.68 5.59 14.67
CA VAL A 390 17.85 4.84 13.42
C VAL A 390 16.77 5.28 12.45
N ARG A 391 17.14 5.60 11.21
CA ARG A 391 16.22 6.08 10.17
C ARG A 391 16.23 5.13 8.99
N VAL A 392 15.04 4.81 8.46
CA VAL A 392 14.89 4.01 7.25
C VAL A 392 13.98 4.74 6.26
N ASN A 393 14.56 5.10 5.11
CA ASN A 393 13.90 5.87 4.06
C ASN A 393 14.02 5.19 2.70
N GLY A 394 13.11 5.51 1.75
CA GLY A 394 13.10 4.96 0.41
C GLY A 394 12.56 3.53 0.34
N GLY A 395 13.02 2.76 -0.66
CA GLY A 395 12.61 1.37 -0.84
C GLY A 395 11.25 1.18 -1.50
N LYS A 396 10.67 -0.02 -1.36
CA LYS A 396 9.42 -0.45 -2.03
C LYS A 396 8.60 -1.35 -1.14
N LEU A 397 7.28 -1.37 -1.36
CA LEU A 397 6.37 -2.33 -0.74
C LEU A 397 6.88 -3.78 -0.88
N THR A 398 7.33 -4.18 -2.07
CA THR A 398 7.83 -5.55 -2.35
C THR A 398 8.99 -5.95 -1.45
N THR A 399 9.90 -5.03 -1.14
CA THR A 399 11.14 -5.30 -0.40
C THR A 399 11.07 -4.90 1.08
N TYR A 400 9.88 -4.61 1.62
CA TYR A 400 9.71 -4.14 3.00
C TYR A 400 10.40 -5.04 4.02
N ARG A 401 10.39 -6.35 3.81
CA ARG A 401 10.99 -7.31 4.72
C ARG A 401 12.52 -7.15 4.79
N GLU A 402 13.17 -6.95 3.65
CA GLU A 402 14.61 -6.72 3.57
C GLU A 402 14.98 -5.37 4.19
N MET A 403 14.20 -4.32 3.90
CA MET A 403 14.34 -3.03 4.60
C MET A 403 14.26 -3.18 6.11
N ALA A 404 13.31 -3.97 6.60
CA ALA A 404 13.14 -4.26 8.02
C ALA A 404 14.33 -5.06 8.59
N GLU A 405 14.80 -6.09 7.87
CA GLU A 405 15.97 -6.89 8.25
C GLU A 405 17.20 -6.00 8.43
N ASP A 406 17.51 -5.17 7.43
CA ASP A 406 18.67 -4.27 7.45
C ASP A 406 18.57 -3.22 8.57
N THR A 407 17.37 -2.68 8.81
CA THR A 407 17.13 -1.72 9.90
C THR A 407 17.33 -2.37 11.27
N VAL A 408 16.77 -3.55 11.49
CA VAL A 408 16.88 -4.26 12.77
C VAL A 408 18.30 -4.81 12.98
N ASP A 409 19.06 -5.09 11.92
CA ASP A 409 20.48 -5.43 12.04
C ASP A 409 21.28 -4.28 12.67
N VAL A 410 21.03 -3.03 12.24
CA VAL A 410 21.62 -1.82 12.85
C VAL A 410 21.17 -1.66 14.31
N VAL A 411 19.87 -1.86 14.61
CA VAL A 411 19.33 -1.81 15.98
C VAL A 411 20.03 -2.85 16.88
N VAL A 412 20.15 -4.09 16.42
CA VAL A 412 20.78 -5.20 17.16
C VAL A 412 22.26 -4.92 17.45
N GLU A 413 22.99 -4.35 16.50
CA GLU A 413 24.38 -3.95 16.66
C GLU A 413 24.51 -2.87 17.74
N ARG A 414 23.71 -1.81 17.66
CA ARG A 414 23.71 -0.71 18.65
C ARG A 414 23.35 -1.16 20.07
N LEU A 415 22.39 -2.06 20.18
CA LEU A 415 21.98 -2.61 21.50
C LEU A 415 23.02 -3.58 22.09
N GLY A 416 24.03 -4.02 21.34
CA GLY A 416 24.89 -5.13 21.75
C GLY A 416 24.10 -6.42 22.03
N ALA A 417 23.00 -6.62 21.30
CA ALA A 417 22.04 -7.67 21.59
C ALA A 417 22.63 -9.09 21.45
N PRO A 418 22.08 -10.10 22.17
CA PRO A 418 22.62 -11.45 22.19
C PRO A 418 22.57 -12.10 20.79
N ARG A 419 23.46 -13.08 20.54
CA ARG A 419 23.60 -13.78 19.24
C ARG A 419 22.28 -14.29 18.65
N ARG A 420 21.30 -14.67 19.48
CA ARG A 420 19.97 -15.11 19.03
C ARG A 420 19.16 -14.04 18.30
N ALA A 421 19.38 -12.76 18.62
CA ALA A 421 18.72 -11.62 17.98
C ALA A 421 19.41 -11.16 16.67
N ARG A 422 20.59 -11.71 16.33
CA ARG A 422 21.39 -11.28 15.17
C ARG A 422 20.87 -11.79 13.82
N ARG A 423 19.89 -12.68 13.78
CA ARG A 423 19.37 -13.23 12.53
C ARG A 423 17.88 -13.00 12.41
N SER A 424 17.46 -12.38 11.32
CA SER A 424 16.07 -12.25 10.94
C SER A 424 15.40 -13.63 10.79
N ARG A 425 14.18 -13.74 11.33
CA ARG A 425 13.33 -14.93 11.21
C ARG A 425 12.22 -14.75 10.18
N THR A 426 12.00 -13.52 9.69
CA THR A 426 10.88 -13.15 8.83
C THR A 426 10.93 -13.77 7.44
N ARG A 427 12.08 -14.34 7.02
CA ARG A 427 12.20 -15.03 5.72
C ARG A 427 11.22 -16.18 5.54
N HIS A 428 10.80 -16.82 6.62
CA HIS A 428 9.96 -18.02 6.63
C HIS A 428 8.80 -17.92 7.63
N LEU A 429 8.53 -16.72 8.12
CA LEU A 429 7.48 -16.45 9.09
C LEU A 429 6.15 -16.29 8.34
N GLU A 430 5.22 -17.18 8.56
CA GLU A 430 3.85 -17.04 8.06
C GLU A 430 3.14 -15.92 8.83
N LEU A 431 2.45 -15.05 8.08
CA LEU A 431 1.65 -13.98 8.67
C LEU A 431 0.33 -14.51 9.23
N VAL A 432 -0.29 -13.76 10.14
CA VAL A 432 -1.63 -14.08 10.67
C VAL A 432 -2.59 -14.38 9.53
N GLY A 433 -3.43 -15.38 9.69
CA GLY A 433 -4.38 -15.81 8.67
C GLY A 433 -3.77 -16.65 7.54
N ALA A 434 -2.44 -16.89 7.52
CA ALA A 434 -1.80 -17.62 6.42
C ALA A 434 -2.44 -18.99 6.17
N THR A 435 -3.01 -19.17 4.99
CA THR A 435 -3.62 -20.41 4.57
C THR A 435 -3.43 -20.63 3.07
N ARG A 436 -3.28 -21.88 2.66
CA ARG A 436 -3.27 -22.32 1.25
C ARG A 436 -4.63 -22.85 0.78
N ARG A 437 -5.64 -22.74 1.65
CA ARG A 437 -7.02 -23.06 1.28
C ARG A 437 -7.43 -22.24 0.07
N ARG A 438 -8.06 -22.87 -0.90
CA ARG A 438 -8.56 -22.24 -2.12
C ARG A 438 -10.07 -22.45 -2.18
N GLU A 439 -10.79 -21.38 -2.44
CA GLU A 439 -12.21 -21.38 -2.69
C GLU A 439 -12.48 -21.05 -4.17
N ARG A 440 -13.70 -21.30 -4.63
CA ARG A 440 -14.08 -20.96 -6.00
C ARG A 440 -13.98 -19.45 -6.19
N SER A 441 -13.24 -19.02 -7.20
CA SER A 441 -13.03 -17.61 -7.50
C SER A 441 -14.35 -16.85 -7.67
N GLY A 442 -14.37 -15.58 -7.28
CA GLY A 442 -15.53 -14.70 -7.35
C GLY A 442 -16.63 -14.95 -6.31
N THR A 443 -16.52 -15.99 -5.47
CA THR A 443 -17.50 -16.27 -4.41
C THR A 443 -17.22 -15.46 -3.14
N VAL A 444 -18.22 -15.32 -2.26
CA VAL A 444 -18.05 -14.72 -0.92
C VAL A 444 -16.99 -15.45 -0.13
N ASP A 445 -16.95 -16.79 -0.18
CA ASP A 445 -15.92 -17.57 0.51
C ASP A 445 -14.52 -17.29 -0.02
N ALA A 446 -14.33 -17.16 -1.33
CA ALA A 446 -13.05 -16.78 -1.91
C ALA A 446 -12.63 -15.37 -1.49
N HIS A 447 -13.58 -14.43 -1.41
CA HIS A 447 -13.34 -13.07 -0.93
C HIS A 447 -12.88 -13.10 0.54
N LEU A 448 -13.62 -13.78 1.43
CA LEU A 448 -13.27 -13.85 2.84
C LEU A 448 -11.93 -14.55 3.07
N VAL A 449 -11.72 -15.72 2.45
CA VAL A 449 -10.43 -16.46 2.60
C VAL A 449 -9.28 -15.66 2.00
N GLY A 450 -9.49 -14.99 0.88
CA GLY A 450 -8.48 -14.15 0.23
C GLY A 450 -8.05 -12.94 1.04
N ARG A 451 -8.92 -12.43 1.93
CA ARG A 451 -8.64 -11.25 2.76
C ARG A 451 -8.25 -11.59 4.19
N TYR A 452 -8.87 -12.60 4.78
CA TYR A 452 -8.74 -12.94 6.20
C TYR A 452 -8.04 -14.26 6.45
N GLY A 453 -7.89 -15.10 5.41
CA GLY A 453 -7.25 -16.41 5.56
C GLY A 453 -8.01 -17.31 6.52
N THR A 454 -7.34 -17.79 7.58
CA THR A 454 -7.99 -18.60 8.65
C THR A 454 -8.98 -17.80 9.47
N ASP A 455 -8.81 -16.47 9.59
CA ASP A 455 -9.73 -15.61 10.35
C ASP A 455 -11.09 -15.45 9.63
N ALA A 456 -11.23 -15.91 8.38
CA ALA A 456 -12.51 -16.00 7.67
C ALA A 456 -13.57 -16.83 8.42
N ASP A 457 -13.13 -17.78 9.27
CA ASP A 457 -14.06 -18.57 10.07
C ASP A 457 -14.74 -17.74 11.17
N GLU A 458 -14.08 -16.67 11.67
CA GLU A 458 -14.68 -15.70 12.61
C GLU A 458 -15.80 -14.91 11.92
N LEU A 459 -15.59 -14.45 10.67
CA LEU A 459 -16.61 -13.75 9.91
C LEU A 459 -17.81 -14.66 9.58
N ARG A 460 -17.56 -15.94 9.28
CA ARG A 460 -18.64 -16.93 9.10
C ARG A 460 -19.43 -17.14 10.39
N ALA A 461 -18.77 -17.18 11.53
CA ALA A 461 -19.43 -17.27 12.82
C ALA A 461 -20.31 -16.03 13.10
N LEU A 462 -19.83 -14.83 12.76
CA LEU A 462 -20.61 -13.59 12.87
C LEU A 462 -21.87 -13.63 12.02
N THR A 463 -21.76 -14.02 10.74
CA THR A 463 -22.92 -14.12 9.84
C THR A 463 -23.88 -15.26 10.19
N ALA A 464 -23.40 -16.32 10.82
CA ALA A 464 -24.24 -17.40 11.33
C ALA A 464 -25.02 -16.99 12.61
N PHE A 465 -24.41 -16.17 13.46
CA PHE A 465 -25.03 -15.61 14.66
C PHE A 465 -26.04 -14.53 14.31
N ASP A 466 -25.68 -13.61 13.41
CA ASP A 466 -26.56 -12.55 12.89
C ASP A 466 -26.57 -12.58 11.36
N PRO A 467 -27.61 -13.18 10.75
CA PRO A 467 -27.73 -13.26 9.28
C PRO A 467 -27.78 -11.91 8.57
N SER A 468 -28.13 -10.80 9.25
CA SER A 468 -28.15 -9.46 8.67
C SER A 468 -26.74 -8.99 8.30
N LEU A 469 -25.71 -9.51 8.96
CA LEU A 469 -24.30 -9.23 8.70
C LEU A 469 -23.78 -9.91 7.43
N ALA A 470 -24.51 -10.85 6.85
CA ALA A 470 -24.17 -11.45 5.55
C ALA A 470 -24.53 -10.53 4.35
N ALA A 471 -25.30 -9.47 4.60
CA ALA A 471 -25.63 -8.49 3.56
C ALA A 471 -24.37 -7.70 3.12
N PRO A 472 -24.33 -7.22 1.86
CA PRO A 472 -23.27 -6.32 1.41
C PRO A 472 -23.17 -5.06 2.30
N LEU A 473 -21.94 -4.66 2.62
CA LEU A 473 -21.67 -3.39 3.30
C LEU A 473 -21.96 -2.21 2.37
N VAL A 474 -21.55 -2.35 1.11
CA VAL A 474 -21.80 -1.39 0.02
C VAL A 474 -22.42 -2.15 -1.13
N GLU A 475 -23.53 -1.66 -1.65
CA GLU A 475 -24.27 -2.29 -2.73
C GLU A 475 -23.38 -2.54 -3.96
N GLY A 476 -23.52 -3.72 -4.58
CA GLY A 476 -22.74 -4.10 -5.75
C GLY A 476 -21.26 -4.46 -5.48
N GLN A 477 -20.79 -4.37 -4.25
CA GLN A 477 -19.42 -4.70 -3.86
C GLN A 477 -19.33 -6.03 -3.08
N PRO A 478 -18.13 -6.66 -2.99
CA PRO A 478 -18.00 -7.98 -2.37
C PRO A 478 -17.95 -7.94 -0.83
N TYR A 479 -17.84 -6.76 -0.23
CA TYR A 479 -17.66 -6.60 1.21
C TYR A 479 -18.95 -6.81 1.99
N LEU A 480 -18.87 -7.58 3.09
CA LEU A 480 -19.99 -7.86 3.96
C LEU A 480 -20.06 -6.87 5.14
N ARG A 481 -21.25 -6.68 5.71
CA ARG A 481 -21.42 -5.96 6.98
C ARG A 481 -20.61 -6.58 8.12
N ALA A 482 -20.48 -7.89 8.13
CA ALA A 482 -19.62 -8.61 9.07
C ALA A 482 -18.17 -8.14 9.06
N GLU A 483 -17.64 -7.65 7.93
CA GLU A 483 -16.27 -7.15 7.84
C GLU A 483 -16.10 -5.83 8.61
N ALA A 484 -17.10 -4.97 8.66
CA ALA A 484 -17.08 -3.76 9.48
C ALA A 484 -17.08 -4.09 10.98
N VAL A 485 -17.92 -5.04 11.40
CA VAL A 485 -17.98 -5.52 12.80
C VAL A 485 -16.66 -6.19 13.20
N HIS A 486 -16.11 -7.07 12.36
CA HIS A 486 -14.82 -7.71 12.62
C HIS A 486 -13.68 -6.68 12.71
N ALA A 487 -13.69 -5.69 11.83
CA ALA A 487 -12.68 -4.63 11.83
C ALA A 487 -12.74 -3.79 13.12
N ALA A 488 -13.93 -3.45 13.62
CA ALA A 488 -14.10 -2.75 14.89
C ALA A 488 -13.57 -3.57 16.08
N ARG A 489 -13.86 -4.87 16.11
CA ARG A 489 -13.47 -5.76 17.22
C ARG A 489 -11.99 -6.17 17.22
N HIS A 490 -11.38 -6.33 16.02
CA HIS A 490 -10.11 -7.04 15.88
C HIS A 490 -9.04 -6.29 15.08
N GLU A 491 -9.33 -5.08 14.56
CA GLU A 491 -8.42 -4.38 13.66
C GLU A 491 -8.21 -2.89 14.01
N MET A 492 -8.50 -2.50 15.26
CA MET A 492 -8.29 -1.15 15.80
C MET A 492 -8.91 -0.03 14.96
N VAL A 493 -10.12 -0.25 14.44
CA VAL A 493 -10.90 0.78 13.76
C VAL A 493 -11.31 1.86 14.76
N ASN A 494 -11.16 3.12 14.36
CA ASN A 494 -11.58 4.28 15.17
C ASN A 494 -12.48 5.24 14.37
N THR A 495 -12.47 5.16 13.04
CA THR A 495 -13.21 6.09 12.19
C THR A 495 -13.93 5.37 11.06
N LEU A 496 -14.91 6.05 10.46
CA LEU A 496 -15.68 5.51 9.34
C LEU A 496 -14.81 5.26 8.10
N ASP A 497 -13.86 6.16 7.82
CA ASP A 497 -12.92 6.02 6.72
C ASP A 497 -11.91 4.88 6.94
N ASP A 498 -11.56 4.52 8.19
CA ASP A 498 -10.77 3.32 8.46
C ASP A 498 -11.42 2.08 7.82
N VAL A 499 -12.74 1.95 7.91
CA VAL A 499 -13.49 0.83 7.34
C VAL A 499 -13.63 0.97 5.82
N LEU A 500 -14.17 2.08 5.34
CA LEU A 500 -14.55 2.22 3.93
C LEU A 500 -13.34 2.40 3.01
N VAL A 501 -12.26 3.04 3.48
CA VAL A 501 -11.06 3.30 2.67
C VAL A 501 -9.98 2.23 2.87
N ARG A 502 -9.71 1.78 4.11
CA ARG A 502 -8.56 0.93 4.43
C ARG A 502 -8.89 -0.53 4.74
N ARG A 503 -9.95 -0.81 5.53
CA ARG A 503 -10.28 -2.21 5.87
C ARG A 503 -10.99 -2.92 4.73
N THR A 504 -11.90 -2.25 4.01
CA THR A 504 -12.66 -2.84 2.91
C THR A 504 -12.20 -2.39 1.52
N ARG A 505 -11.72 -1.18 1.34
CA ARG A 505 -11.40 -0.55 0.04
C ARG A 505 -12.64 -0.17 -0.77
N ALA A 506 -13.82 -0.22 -0.17
CA ALA A 506 -15.08 0.08 -0.84
C ALA A 506 -15.08 1.45 -1.52
N HIS A 507 -14.53 2.46 -0.84
CA HIS A 507 -14.37 3.82 -1.35
C HIS A 507 -13.58 3.87 -2.67
N LEU A 508 -12.51 3.07 -2.80
CA LEU A 508 -11.66 3.05 -4.00
C LEU A 508 -12.35 2.34 -5.18
N PHE A 509 -13.28 1.42 -4.91
CA PHE A 509 -14.09 0.80 -5.95
C PHE A 509 -15.14 1.77 -6.48
N ASP A 510 -15.94 2.35 -5.56
CA ASP A 510 -17.00 3.28 -5.88
C ASP A 510 -17.25 4.21 -4.70
N ARG A 511 -16.75 5.45 -4.82
CA ARG A 511 -16.88 6.48 -3.80
C ARG A 511 -18.35 6.87 -3.55
N ARG A 512 -19.14 6.98 -4.63
CA ARG A 512 -20.56 7.38 -4.51
C ARG A 512 -21.39 6.30 -3.81
N ALA A 513 -21.20 5.05 -4.19
CA ALA A 513 -21.87 3.93 -3.51
C ALA A 513 -21.43 3.82 -2.04
N SER A 514 -20.15 4.06 -1.74
CA SER A 514 -19.63 4.06 -0.37
C SER A 514 -20.17 5.21 0.46
N LEU A 515 -20.35 6.40 -0.11
CA LEU A 515 -20.98 7.54 0.56
C LEU A 515 -22.45 7.24 0.87
N ALA A 516 -23.18 6.62 -0.06
CA ALA A 516 -24.56 6.19 0.18
C ALA A 516 -24.69 5.14 1.29
N ALA A 517 -23.66 4.27 1.44
CA ALA A 517 -23.63 3.23 2.49
C ALA A 517 -23.09 3.74 3.84
N ALA A 518 -22.53 4.95 3.89
CA ALA A 518 -21.89 5.51 5.08
C ALA A 518 -22.79 5.56 6.31
N PRO A 519 -24.09 5.98 6.24
CA PRO A 519 -24.96 6.00 7.41
C PRO A 519 -25.15 4.60 8.05
N ALA A 520 -25.45 3.58 7.25
CA ALA A 520 -25.62 2.22 7.74
C ALA A 520 -24.30 1.62 8.28
N THR A 521 -23.16 1.99 7.70
CA THR A 521 -21.84 1.59 8.21
C THR A 521 -21.53 2.27 9.54
N ALA A 522 -21.87 3.56 9.69
CA ALA A 522 -21.69 4.30 10.93
C ALA A 522 -22.54 3.73 12.06
N GLU A 523 -23.78 3.31 11.79
CA GLU A 523 -24.63 2.62 12.77
C GLU A 523 -24.00 1.33 13.30
N LEU A 524 -23.41 0.51 12.42
CA LEU A 524 -22.69 -0.71 12.82
C LEU A 524 -21.49 -0.38 13.71
N LEU A 525 -20.70 0.64 13.34
CA LEU A 525 -19.55 1.05 14.11
C LEU A 525 -19.94 1.69 15.45
N ALA A 526 -21.01 2.50 15.49
CA ALA A 526 -21.52 3.10 16.71
C ALA A 526 -21.90 2.02 17.75
N ALA A 527 -22.54 0.94 17.30
CA ALA A 527 -22.88 -0.19 18.17
C ALA A 527 -21.66 -0.91 18.73
N GLU A 528 -20.58 -1.05 17.96
CA GLU A 528 -19.35 -1.76 18.34
C GLU A 528 -18.38 -0.87 19.16
N LEU A 529 -18.27 0.42 18.81
CA LEU A 529 -17.30 1.35 19.39
C LEU A 529 -17.91 2.25 20.47
N GLY A 530 -19.22 2.17 20.72
CA GLY A 530 -19.91 2.98 21.71
C GLY A 530 -20.02 4.46 21.32
N TRP A 531 -20.13 4.77 20.03
CA TRP A 531 -20.35 6.14 19.57
C TRP A 531 -21.75 6.63 19.98
N ASP A 532 -21.80 7.83 20.48
CA ASP A 532 -23.06 8.55 20.66
C ASP A 532 -23.53 9.20 19.35
N ALA A 533 -24.67 9.88 19.40
CA ALA A 533 -25.23 10.53 18.22
C ALA A 533 -24.32 11.64 17.67
N ASP A 534 -23.63 12.38 18.54
CA ASP A 534 -22.76 13.47 18.16
C ASP A 534 -21.48 12.94 17.50
N GLU A 535 -20.88 11.86 18.04
CA GLU A 535 -19.75 11.21 17.41
C GLU A 535 -20.12 10.60 16.05
N THR A 536 -21.27 9.91 15.98
CA THR A 536 -21.77 9.35 14.73
C THR A 536 -21.94 10.43 13.65
N ALA A 537 -22.53 11.58 14.03
CA ALA A 537 -22.68 12.71 13.11
C ALA A 537 -21.33 13.30 12.68
N ARG A 538 -20.34 13.42 13.59
CA ARG A 538 -18.98 13.87 13.26
C ARG A 538 -18.29 12.93 12.27
N GLN A 539 -18.39 11.64 12.45
CA GLN A 539 -17.81 10.63 11.58
C GLN A 539 -18.40 10.66 10.17
N LEU A 540 -19.73 10.79 10.07
CA LEU A 540 -20.43 10.95 8.80
C LEU A 540 -20.00 12.22 8.09
N HIS A 541 -19.97 13.36 8.79
CA HIS A 541 -19.54 14.62 8.23
C HIS A 541 -18.08 14.59 7.75
N ALA A 542 -17.17 14.01 8.55
CA ALA A 542 -15.76 13.88 8.17
C ALA A 542 -15.59 13.04 6.89
N TYR A 543 -16.30 11.94 6.76
CA TYR A 543 -16.26 11.10 5.57
C TYR A 543 -16.88 11.78 4.33
N GLU A 544 -17.97 12.55 4.52
CA GLU A 544 -18.54 13.38 3.45
C GLU A 544 -17.55 14.44 2.97
N GLN A 545 -16.85 15.12 3.88
CA GLN A 545 -15.82 16.11 3.53
C GLN A 545 -14.66 15.48 2.75
N LEU A 546 -14.22 14.27 3.12
CA LEU A 546 -13.22 13.52 2.35
C LEU A 546 -13.71 13.29 0.91
N CYS A 547 -14.93 12.82 0.72
CA CYS A 547 -15.51 12.58 -0.61
C CYS A 547 -15.62 13.86 -1.44
N LEU A 548 -16.03 14.98 -0.81
CA LEU A 548 -16.17 16.28 -1.45
C LEU A 548 -14.80 16.87 -1.85
N ALA A 549 -13.78 16.71 -1.01
CA ALA A 549 -12.43 17.17 -1.29
C ALA A 549 -11.86 16.46 -2.53
N GLU A 550 -11.98 15.13 -2.62
CA GLU A 550 -11.56 14.37 -3.78
C GLU A 550 -12.33 14.75 -5.05
N GLU A 551 -13.65 14.95 -4.94
CA GLU A 551 -14.47 15.36 -6.08
C GLU A 551 -14.08 16.76 -6.57
N SER A 552 -13.85 17.68 -5.65
CA SER A 552 -13.46 19.08 -5.97
C SER A 552 -12.10 19.12 -6.65
N ALA A 553 -11.11 18.37 -6.15
CA ALA A 553 -9.76 18.32 -6.73
C ALA A 553 -9.75 17.71 -8.14
N ALA A 554 -10.66 16.77 -8.40
CA ALA A 554 -10.81 16.08 -9.68
C ALA A 554 -11.55 16.90 -10.75
N ARG A 555 -12.23 18.02 -10.38
CA ARG A 555 -12.98 18.87 -11.33
C ARG A 555 -12.03 19.67 -12.21
N PRO A 556 -12.35 19.84 -13.52
CA PRO A 556 -11.62 20.75 -14.37
C PRO A 556 -11.67 22.19 -13.81
N THR A 557 -10.57 22.91 -13.91
CA THR A 557 -10.56 24.36 -13.67
C THR A 557 -11.41 25.04 -14.76
N ALA A 558 -12.29 25.94 -14.36
CA ALA A 558 -13.16 26.69 -15.29
C ALA A 558 -12.31 27.32 -16.40
N GLY A 559 -12.56 26.94 -17.67
CA GLY A 559 -11.83 27.39 -18.87
C GLY A 559 -11.01 26.31 -19.58
N ALA A 560 -10.80 25.11 -18.97
CA ALA A 560 -10.05 24.02 -19.63
C ALA A 560 -10.90 23.24 -20.66
N ASP A 561 -12.22 23.20 -20.48
CA ASP A 561 -13.13 22.50 -21.40
C ASP A 561 -13.32 23.27 -22.72
N ASP A 562 -13.28 24.59 -22.71
CA ASP A 562 -13.39 25.41 -23.93
C ASP A 562 -12.18 25.23 -24.87
N ALA A 563 -10.98 24.98 -24.31
CA ALA A 563 -9.76 24.75 -25.09
C ALA A 563 -9.75 23.36 -25.75
N ARG A 564 -10.43 22.36 -25.19
CA ARG A 564 -10.52 21.01 -25.77
C ARG A 564 -11.54 20.92 -26.91
N LEU A 565 -12.67 21.59 -26.79
CA LEU A 565 -13.67 21.68 -27.85
C LEU A 565 -13.13 22.45 -29.07
N ALA A 566 -12.26 23.43 -28.87
CA ALA A 566 -11.61 24.16 -29.93
C ALA A 566 -10.56 23.34 -30.71
N ASN A 567 -9.84 22.42 -30.05
CA ASN A 567 -8.83 21.56 -30.67
C ASN A 567 -9.39 20.27 -31.29
N ALA A 568 -10.65 19.93 -31.05
CA ALA A 568 -11.33 18.77 -31.64
C ALA A 568 -12.04 19.11 -32.97
N THR A 569 -12.05 20.39 -33.36
CA THR A 569 -12.69 20.90 -34.60
C THR A 569 -11.68 21.36 -35.66
N ASP A 570 -10.37 21.23 -35.44
CA ASP A 570 -9.30 21.36 -36.41
C ASP A 570 -8.67 19.98 -36.70
#